data_7bde83a6e2b1fd0cc0a802ed51e6e62a
#
_entry.id   7bde83a6e2b1fd0cc0a802ed51e6e62a
#
_cell.length_a   1.000
_cell.length_b   1.000
_cell.length_c   1.000
_cell.angle_alpha   90.00
_cell.angle_beta   90.00
_cell.angle_gamma   90.00
#
_symmetry.space_group_name_H-M   'P 1'
#
loop_
_entity.id
_entity.type
_entity.pdbx_description
1 polymer ?
#
loop_
_entity_poly.entity_id
_entity_poly.type
_entity_poly.pdbx_seq_one_letter_code
_entity_poly.pdbx_strand_id
1 'polypeptide(L)'
;GNNNFKTATNQTPRYSQPGEPFEEGWFILELKLLADVGLVGFPNAGKSTLLSTVSAARPKIADYPFTTLEPNLGIVSYYDDKSFVMADIPGIIEGAHEGKGIGMRFLRHIERNSILLFMVAADQDDIREGYEVLLNELREYNPELLVKDRVLAITKSDMLDDQLKSEIEAQ
;
A
#
# COMPACT_ATOMS: atom_id res chain seq x y z
N GLY A 1 15.90 -24.00 -28.22
CA GLY A 1 15.64 -25.11 -29.15
C GLY A 1 16.50 -25.03 -30.41
N ASN A 2 16.45 -25.99 -31.30
CA ASN A 2 17.29 -26.10 -32.50
C ASN A 2 17.28 -24.87 -33.40
N ASN A 3 16.26 -24.04 -33.31
CA ASN A 3 16.14 -22.81 -34.09
C ASN A 3 17.26 -21.82 -33.82
N ASN A 4 17.81 -21.82 -32.61
CA ASN A 4 18.89 -20.89 -32.21
C ASN A 4 20.27 -21.32 -32.74
N PHE A 5 20.38 -22.54 -33.24
CA PHE A 5 21.62 -23.11 -33.80
C PHE A 5 21.63 -23.15 -35.32
N LYS A 6 20.60 -22.65 -36.00
CA LYS A 6 20.54 -22.58 -37.45
C LYS A 6 21.46 -21.47 -37.95
N THR A 7 22.23 -21.84 -38.98
CA THR A 7 23.04 -20.89 -39.75
C THR A 7 22.69 -21.02 -41.23
N ALA A 8 23.14 -20.08 -42.07
CA ALA A 8 22.90 -20.13 -43.50
C ALA A 8 23.43 -21.41 -44.15
N THR A 9 24.49 -21.98 -43.61
CA THR A 9 25.16 -23.19 -44.10
C THR A 9 24.70 -24.48 -43.38
N ASN A 10 24.04 -24.38 -42.21
CA ASN A 10 23.54 -25.52 -41.47
C ASN A 10 22.10 -25.24 -40.98
N GLN A 11 21.14 -25.59 -41.83
CA GLN A 11 19.72 -25.33 -41.56
C GLN A 11 19.08 -26.40 -40.65
N THR A 12 19.72 -27.56 -40.50
CA THR A 12 19.25 -28.67 -39.65
C THR A 12 20.34 -29.16 -38.71
N PRO A 13 20.72 -28.37 -37.69
CA PRO A 13 21.76 -28.75 -36.75
C PRO A 13 21.34 -29.98 -35.95
N ARG A 14 22.21 -31.02 -35.93
CA ARG A 14 22.01 -32.29 -35.23
C ARG A 14 22.65 -32.34 -33.84
N TYR A 15 23.11 -31.19 -33.33
CA TYR A 15 23.70 -31.07 -32.00
C TYR A 15 22.79 -30.25 -31.09
N SER A 16 22.85 -30.54 -29.83
CA SER A 16 22.21 -29.76 -28.77
C SER A 16 23.25 -29.29 -27.76
N GLN A 17 23.04 -28.16 -27.17
CA GLN A 17 23.83 -27.75 -26.04
C GLN A 17 23.38 -28.55 -24.82
N PRO A 18 24.30 -29.19 -24.07
CA PRO A 18 23.95 -29.82 -22.80
C PRO A 18 23.37 -28.77 -21.85
N GLY A 19 22.43 -29.17 -21.01
CA GLY A 19 21.91 -28.33 -19.94
C GLY A 19 23.01 -28.02 -18.90
N GLU A 20 22.88 -26.94 -18.23
CA GLU A 20 23.71 -26.66 -17.05
C GLU A 20 23.34 -27.62 -15.91
N PRO A 21 24.28 -27.92 -14.99
CA PRO A 21 23.98 -28.69 -13.80
C PRO A 21 22.82 -28.05 -13.04
N PHE A 22 21.91 -28.86 -12.52
CA PHE A 22 20.85 -28.35 -11.68
C PHE A 22 21.41 -27.91 -10.33
N GLU A 23 20.80 -26.87 -9.78
CA GLU A 23 21.05 -26.43 -8.40
C GLU A 23 19.88 -26.86 -7.53
N GLU A 24 20.17 -27.50 -6.42
CA GLU A 24 19.19 -27.88 -5.40
C GLU A 24 19.53 -27.19 -4.10
N GLY A 25 18.54 -26.55 -3.47
CA GLY A 25 18.72 -25.85 -2.22
C GLY A 25 17.40 -25.44 -1.59
N TRP A 26 17.49 -24.99 -0.37
CA TRP A 26 16.37 -24.36 0.30
C TRP A 26 16.33 -22.88 -0.06
N PHE A 27 15.21 -22.42 -0.60
CA PHE A 27 14.98 -21.03 -0.96
C PHE A 27 13.91 -20.45 -0.05
N ILE A 28 14.16 -19.26 0.49
CA ILE A 28 13.17 -18.48 1.20
C ILE A 28 12.59 -17.50 0.19
N LEU A 29 11.32 -17.68 -0.15
CA LEU A 29 10.60 -16.75 -1.01
C LEU A 29 9.98 -15.66 -0.12
N GLU A 30 10.49 -14.45 -0.24
CA GLU A 30 9.91 -13.29 0.43
C GLU A 30 9.02 -12.53 -0.55
N LEU A 31 7.70 -12.58 -0.32
CA LEU A 31 6.75 -11.77 -1.08
C LEU A 31 6.76 -10.35 -0.53
N LYS A 32 7.25 -9.41 -1.32
CA LYS A 32 7.42 -8.02 -0.90
C LYS A 32 6.21 -7.11 -1.15
N LEU A 33 5.13 -7.62 -1.70
CA LEU A 33 3.90 -6.85 -1.91
C LEU A 33 3.04 -6.93 -0.65
N LEU A 34 2.72 -5.78 -0.05
CA LEU A 34 1.84 -5.75 1.11
C LEU A 34 0.39 -5.51 0.70
N ALA A 35 0.14 -4.44 -0.04
CA ALA A 35 -1.19 -4.06 -0.51
C ALA A 35 -1.09 -3.13 -1.73
N ASP A 36 -2.19 -3.02 -2.46
CA ASP A 36 -2.31 -2.10 -3.58
C ASP A 36 -2.59 -0.68 -3.08
N VAL A 37 -3.41 -0.56 -2.02
CA VAL A 37 -3.79 0.70 -1.39
C VAL A 37 -3.41 0.71 0.08
N GLY A 38 -2.63 1.70 0.50
CA GLY A 38 -2.31 1.96 1.91
C GLY A 38 -3.16 3.09 2.49
N LEU A 39 -3.82 2.85 3.62
CA LEU A 39 -4.60 3.87 4.33
C LEU A 39 -3.68 4.72 5.22
N VAL A 40 -3.76 6.03 5.05
CA VAL A 40 -3.01 7.03 5.81
C VAL A 40 -3.98 8.01 6.45
N GLY A 41 -3.89 8.24 7.75
CA GLY A 41 -4.79 9.17 8.42
C GLY A 41 -4.61 9.15 9.93
N PHE A 42 -5.09 10.18 10.59
CA PHE A 42 -5.06 10.32 12.04
C PHE A 42 -5.79 9.17 12.77
N PRO A 43 -5.51 8.94 14.05
CA PRO A 43 -6.37 8.11 14.88
C PRO A 43 -7.83 8.55 14.75
N ASN A 44 -8.73 7.56 14.73
CA ASN A 44 -10.17 7.79 14.57
C ASN A 44 -10.62 8.49 13.26
N ALA A 45 -9.76 8.62 12.26
CA ALA A 45 -10.14 9.10 10.92
C ALA A 45 -11.03 8.11 10.15
N GLY A 46 -11.39 6.97 10.71
CA GLY A 46 -12.29 6.00 10.09
C GLY A 46 -11.62 4.95 9.21
N LYS A 47 -10.29 4.81 9.23
CA LYS A 47 -9.54 3.85 8.40
C LYS A 47 -10.02 2.41 8.55
N SER A 48 -10.05 1.90 9.77
CA SER A 48 -10.49 0.52 10.04
C SER A 48 -11.97 0.32 9.76
N THR A 49 -12.79 1.37 9.93
CA THR A 49 -14.22 1.36 9.57
C THR A 49 -14.37 1.22 8.06
N LEU A 50 -13.67 2.06 7.29
CA LEU A 50 -13.68 1.96 5.83
C LEU A 50 -13.26 0.55 5.41
N LEU A 51 -12.11 0.08 5.89
CA LEU A 51 -11.59 -1.24 5.54
C LEU A 51 -12.59 -2.35 5.83
N SER A 52 -13.24 -2.33 6.99
CA SER A 52 -14.24 -3.35 7.37
C SER A 52 -15.52 -3.28 6.52
N THR A 53 -15.88 -2.09 6.03
CA THR A 53 -17.09 -1.87 5.24
C THR A 53 -16.91 -2.30 3.78
N VAL A 54 -15.74 -2.02 3.19
CA VAL A 54 -15.50 -2.30 1.76
C VAL A 54 -14.90 -3.67 1.51
N SER A 55 -14.39 -4.34 2.52
CA SER A 55 -13.79 -5.67 2.37
C SER A 55 -14.85 -6.74 2.11
N ALA A 56 -14.61 -7.60 1.11
CA ALA A 56 -15.46 -8.74 0.76
C ALA A 56 -15.54 -9.79 1.88
N ALA A 57 -14.55 -9.82 2.77
CA ALA A 57 -14.50 -10.65 3.97
C ALA A 57 -13.98 -9.81 5.14
N ARG A 58 -14.15 -10.32 6.37
CA ARG A 58 -13.58 -9.64 7.55
C ARG A 58 -12.08 -9.43 7.35
N PRO A 59 -11.58 -8.19 7.57
CA PRO A 59 -10.15 -7.92 7.48
C PRO A 59 -9.37 -8.88 8.35
N LYS A 60 -8.26 -9.37 7.83
CA LYS A 60 -7.37 -10.28 8.55
C LYS A 60 -6.17 -9.49 9.06
N ILE A 61 -5.86 -9.68 10.32
CA ILE A 61 -4.59 -9.26 10.89
C ILE A 61 -3.52 -10.15 10.25
N ALA A 62 -2.53 -9.52 9.63
CA ALA A 62 -1.43 -10.24 9.04
C ALA A 62 -0.21 -10.16 9.96
N ASP A 63 0.19 -11.32 10.47
CA ASP A 63 1.43 -11.47 11.24
C ASP A 63 2.61 -11.54 10.26
N TYR A 64 3.29 -10.41 10.12
CA TYR A 64 4.52 -10.35 9.35
C TYR A 64 5.70 -10.41 10.32
N PRO A 65 6.61 -11.39 10.17
CA PRO A 65 7.73 -11.60 11.10
C PRO A 65 8.69 -10.41 11.23
N PHE A 66 8.45 -9.34 10.49
CA PHE A 66 9.30 -8.15 10.44
C PHE A 66 8.59 -6.88 10.93
N THR A 67 7.33 -6.97 11.42
CA THR A 67 6.55 -5.84 11.90
C THR A 67 6.25 -5.98 13.38
N THR A 68 6.44 -4.90 14.12
CA THR A 68 5.96 -4.80 15.52
C THR A 68 4.49 -4.39 15.59
N LEU A 69 3.93 -3.94 14.47
CA LEU A 69 2.53 -3.58 14.30
C LEU A 69 1.94 -4.48 13.23
N GLU A 70 0.83 -5.09 13.54
CA GLU A 70 0.12 -6.00 12.65
C GLU A 70 -0.84 -5.20 11.77
N PRO A 71 -0.59 -5.08 10.44
CA PRO A 71 -1.50 -4.40 9.55
C PRO A 71 -2.79 -5.20 9.37
N ASN A 72 -3.91 -4.49 9.32
CA ASN A 72 -5.17 -5.09 8.93
C ASN A 72 -5.30 -5.06 7.42
N LEU A 73 -5.46 -6.22 6.81
CA LEU A 73 -5.61 -6.36 5.36
C LEU A 73 -7.04 -6.71 4.99
N GLY A 74 -7.58 -6.02 4.00
CA GLY A 74 -8.88 -6.32 3.41
C GLY A 74 -8.79 -6.48 1.90
N ILE A 75 -9.56 -7.43 1.36
CA ILE A 75 -9.70 -7.61 -0.08
C ILE A 75 -10.97 -6.87 -0.50
N VAL A 76 -10.80 -5.90 -1.37
CA VAL A 76 -11.88 -5.07 -1.91
C VAL A 76 -12.20 -5.57 -3.32
N SER A 77 -13.41 -6.05 -3.51
CA SER A 77 -13.88 -6.47 -4.84
C SER A 77 -14.48 -5.29 -5.59
N TYR A 78 -14.20 -5.20 -6.88
CA TYR A 78 -14.76 -4.23 -7.81
C TYR A 78 -15.04 -4.90 -9.16
N TYR A 79 -15.65 -4.23 -10.09
CA TYR A 79 -16.13 -4.75 -11.38
C TYR A 79 -15.52 -6.09 -11.86
N ASP A 80 -16.40 -6.98 -12.39
CA ASP A 80 -16.00 -8.20 -13.15
C ASP A 80 -14.96 -9.09 -12.45
N ASP A 81 -15.24 -9.51 -11.22
CA ASP A 81 -14.40 -10.41 -10.43
C ASP A 81 -12.96 -9.91 -10.14
N LYS A 82 -12.72 -8.62 -10.34
CA LYS A 82 -11.45 -7.99 -9.95
C LYS A 82 -11.45 -7.62 -8.47
N SER A 83 -10.29 -7.67 -7.89
CA SER A 83 -10.08 -7.27 -6.50
C SER A 83 -8.71 -6.64 -6.31
N PHE A 84 -8.59 -5.82 -5.28
CA PHE A 84 -7.31 -5.28 -4.81
C PHE A 84 -7.21 -5.42 -3.30
N VAL A 85 -5.99 -5.37 -2.79
CA VAL A 85 -5.72 -5.45 -1.36
C VAL A 85 -5.57 -4.05 -0.80
N MET A 86 -6.30 -3.77 0.28
CA MET A 86 -6.19 -2.52 1.05
C MET A 86 -5.62 -2.83 2.43
N ALA A 87 -4.69 -2.00 2.89
CA ALA A 87 -4.05 -2.14 4.19
C ALA A 87 -4.35 -0.94 5.09
N ASP A 88 -4.89 -1.20 6.27
CA ASP A 88 -4.90 -0.24 7.38
C ASP A 88 -3.62 -0.43 8.18
N ILE A 89 -2.83 0.61 8.22
CA ILE A 89 -1.52 0.62 8.82
C ILE A 89 -1.59 1.46 10.10
N PRO A 90 -1.76 0.84 11.29
CA PRO A 90 -1.79 1.56 12.55
C PRO A 90 -0.46 2.27 12.81
N GLY A 91 -0.51 3.47 13.39
CA GLY A 91 0.67 4.13 13.94
C GLY A 91 1.59 4.85 12.96
N ILE A 92 1.13 5.15 11.71
CA ILE A 92 1.91 6.01 10.81
C ILE A 92 2.15 7.40 11.43
N ILE A 93 1.23 7.88 12.26
CA ILE A 93 1.20 9.27 12.73
C ILE A 93 1.52 9.40 14.21
N GLU A 94 1.35 8.35 15.01
CA GLU A 94 1.66 8.41 16.44
C GLU A 94 3.16 8.16 16.67
N GLY A 95 3.98 9.23 16.62
CA GLY A 95 5.36 9.24 17.05
C GLY A 95 6.38 8.72 16.03
N ALA A 96 6.07 8.75 14.74
CA ALA A 96 7.04 8.43 13.68
C ALA A 96 8.28 9.33 13.75
N HIS A 97 8.11 10.58 14.14
CA HIS A 97 9.16 11.58 14.31
C HIS A 97 9.89 11.51 15.66
N GLU A 98 9.32 10.86 16.68
CA GLU A 98 9.94 10.79 18.02
C GLU A 98 11.10 9.79 18.15
N GLY A 99 11.54 9.17 17.07
CA GLY A 99 12.75 8.31 17.06
C GLY A 99 12.62 7.00 17.83
N LYS A 100 11.43 6.62 18.26
CA LYS A 100 11.17 5.36 19.01
C LYS A 100 11.10 4.13 18.11
N GLY A 101 12.04 3.99 17.17
CA GLY A 101 12.43 2.70 16.56
C GLY A 101 11.36 1.86 15.84
N ILE A 102 10.09 2.17 15.95
CA ILE A 102 8.97 1.39 15.42
C ILE A 102 8.74 1.68 13.92
N GLY A 103 9.09 2.89 13.48
CA GLY A 103 8.78 3.38 12.14
C GLY A 103 9.56 2.73 10.99
N MET A 104 10.85 2.55 11.10
CA MET A 104 11.73 2.26 9.95
C MET A 104 11.51 0.89 9.29
N ARG A 105 11.15 -0.14 10.03
CA ARG A 105 10.88 -1.47 9.44
C ARG A 105 9.49 -1.57 8.82
N PHE A 106 8.54 -0.89 9.42
CA PHE A 106 7.15 -0.91 9.03
C PHE A 106 6.88 -0.11 7.74
N LEU A 107 7.56 0.98 7.58
CA LEU A 107 7.42 1.88 6.46
C LEU A 107 8.06 1.33 5.16
N ARG A 108 8.93 0.32 5.24
CA ARG A 108 9.27 -0.50 4.06
C ARG A 108 8.06 -1.19 3.44
N HIS A 109 6.97 -1.33 4.17
CA HIS A 109 5.74 -1.91 3.64
C HIS A 109 4.90 -0.88 2.90
N ILE A 110 4.93 0.40 3.31
CA ILE A 110 4.27 1.48 2.56
C ILE A 110 4.97 1.72 1.22
N GLU A 111 6.28 1.59 1.18
CA GLU A 111 7.04 1.65 -0.08
C GLU A 111 6.52 0.66 -1.12
N ARG A 112 5.83 -0.38 -0.69
CA ARG A 112 5.31 -1.47 -1.51
C ARG A 112 3.84 -1.33 -1.89
N ASN A 113 3.16 -0.29 -1.44
CA ASN A 113 1.81 0.03 -1.89
C ASN A 113 1.88 0.86 -3.16
N SER A 114 0.94 0.64 -4.07
CA SER A 114 0.90 1.40 -5.33
C SER A 114 0.32 2.79 -5.12
N ILE A 115 -0.72 2.89 -4.29
CA ILE A 115 -1.49 4.12 -4.04
C ILE A 115 -1.61 4.38 -2.54
N LEU A 116 -1.63 5.64 -2.14
CA LEU A 116 -1.91 6.06 -0.78
C LEU A 116 -3.27 6.74 -0.70
N LEU A 117 -4.15 6.24 0.15
CA LEU A 117 -5.43 6.86 0.47
C LEU A 117 -5.32 7.62 1.78
N PHE A 118 -5.24 8.93 1.68
CA PHE A 118 -5.25 9.83 2.83
C PHE A 118 -6.68 10.00 3.33
N MET A 119 -6.87 9.86 4.62
CA MET A 119 -8.17 9.99 5.28
C MET A 119 -8.12 11.07 6.33
N VAL A 120 -8.84 12.15 6.09
CA VAL A 120 -8.99 13.28 7.02
C VAL A 120 -10.46 13.35 7.44
N ALA A 121 -10.70 13.39 8.73
CA ALA A 121 -12.05 13.44 9.25
C ALA A 121 -12.60 14.88 9.19
N ALA A 122 -13.84 15.04 8.78
CA ALA A 122 -14.51 16.32 8.62
C ALA A 122 -14.76 17.07 9.95
N ASP A 123 -14.62 16.37 11.09
CA ASP A 123 -14.70 16.95 12.44
C ASP A 123 -13.39 17.61 12.90
N GLN A 124 -12.39 17.75 12.04
CA GLN A 124 -11.19 18.52 12.31
C GLN A 124 -11.42 20.01 12.00
N ASP A 125 -10.75 20.87 12.75
CA ASP A 125 -10.88 22.33 12.61
C ASP A 125 -10.44 22.83 11.22
N ASP A 126 -9.41 22.19 10.63
CA ASP A 126 -8.91 22.49 9.29
C ASP A 126 -8.49 21.19 8.58
N ILE A 127 -9.23 20.84 7.53
CA ILE A 127 -9.00 19.62 6.72
C ILE A 127 -7.69 19.74 5.93
N ARG A 128 -7.38 20.94 5.44
CA ARG A 128 -6.18 21.20 4.67
C ARG A 128 -4.94 21.10 5.54
N GLU A 129 -4.98 21.73 6.72
CA GLU A 129 -3.89 21.60 7.68
C GLU A 129 -3.69 20.14 8.08
N GLY A 130 -4.77 19.40 8.35
CA GLY A 130 -4.72 17.97 8.64
C GLY A 130 -4.01 17.18 7.53
N TYR A 131 -4.33 17.45 6.28
CA TYR A 131 -3.69 16.79 5.14
C TYR A 131 -2.21 17.17 5.01
N GLU A 132 -1.86 18.45 5.20
CA GLU A 132 -0.47 18.92 5.14
C GLU A 132 0.40 18.30 6.24
N VAL A 133 -0.15 18.14 7.44
CA VAL A 133 0.53 17.43 8.54
C VAL A 133 0.83 16.00 8.15
N LEU A 134 -0.15 15.28 7.60
CA LEU A 134 0.06 13.89 7.11
C LEU A 134 1.13 13.80 6.04
N LEU A 135 1.15 14.75 5.10
CA LEU A 135 2.19 14.81 4.06
C LEU A 135 3.58 15.09 4.63
N ASN A 136 3.67 15.97 5.61
CA ASN A 136 4.94 16.29 6.27
C ASN A 136 5.49 15.10 7.05
N GLU A 137 4.65 14.39 7.79
CA GLU A 137 5.02 13.15 8.49
C GLU A 137 5.58 12.11 7.50
N LEU A 138 4.91 11.91 6.36
CA LEU A 138 5.43 11.01 5.34
C LEU A 138 6.75 11.50 4.72
N ARG A 139 6.91 12.82 4.55
CA ARG A 139 8.14 13.42 4.01
C ARG A 139 9.33 13.22 4.94
N GLU A 140 9.13 13.49 6.23
CA GLU A 140 10.18 13.29 7.24
C GLU A 140 10.56 11.83 7.35
N TYR A 141 9.59 10.97 7.11
CA TYR A 141 9.81 9.55 7.18
C TYR A 141 10.54 8.99 5.96
N ASN A 142 10.00 9.14 4.76
CA ASN A 142 10.60 8.79 3.48
C ASN A 142 10.05 9.66 2.36
N PRO A 143 10.85 10.61 1.84
CA PRO A 143 10.43 11.48 0.74
C PRO A 143 9.96 10.73 -0.52
N GLU A 144 10.41 9.49 -0.74
CA GLU A 144 9.99 8.67 -1.88
C GLU A 144 8.50 8.32 -1.85
N LEU A 145 7.89 8.33 -0.66
CA LEU A 145 6.44 8.10 -0.54
C LEU A 145 5.60 9.21 -1.17
N LEU A 146 6.15 10.41 -1.26
CA LEU A 146 5.47 11.55 -1.87
C LEU A 146 5.40 11.47 -3.41
N VAL A 147 6.17 10.59 -4.03
CA VAL A 147 6.13 10.36 -5.49
C VAL A 147 4.99 9.40 -5.86
N LYS A 148 4.42 8.69 -4.90
CA LYS A 148 3.32 7.76 -5.13
C LYS A 148 2.03 8.49 -5.48
N ASP A 149 1.20 7.81 -6.28
CA ASP A 149 -0.16 8.24 -6.51
C ASP A 149 -0.92 8.29 -5.18
N ARG A 150 -1.74 9.32 -5.03
CA ARG A 150 -2.46 9.58 -3.78
C ARG A 150 -3.86 10.09 -4.03
N VAL A 151 -4.75 9.71 -3.15
CA VAL A 151 -6.14 10.14 -3.13
C VAL A 151 -6.44 10.68 -1.74
N LEU A 152 -7.16 11.79 -1.63
CA LEU A 152 -7.67 12.33 -0.37
C LEU A 152 -9.13 11.97 -0.23
N ALA A 153 -9.49 11.37 0.90
CA ALA A 153 -10.86 11.09 1.30
C ALA A 153 -11.21 11.88 2.56
N ILE A 154 -12.25 12.67 2.49
CA ILE A 154 -12.83 13.34 3.66
C ILE A 154 -13.86 12.40 4.27
N THR A 155 -13.62 11.98 5.51
CA THR A 155 -14.46 11.04 6.23
C THR A 155 -15.40 11.76 7.19
N LYS A 156 -16.41 11.06 7.73
CA LYS A 156 -17.44 11.61 8.63
C LYS A 156 -18.19 12.81 8.01
N SER A 157 -18.35 12.79 6.68
CA SER A 157 -19.05 13.87 5.96
C SER A 157 -20.53 14.01 6.32
N ASP A 158 -21.09 13.02 7.00
CA ASP A 158 -22.42 13.07 7.62
C ASP A 158 -22.52 14.12 8.76
N MET A 159 -21.40 14.54 9.32
CA MET A 159 -21.33 15.59 10.32
C MET A 159 -21.27 17.01 9.73
N LEU A 160 -21.08 17.13 8.41
CA LEU A 160 -21.05 18.41 7.71
C LEU A 160 -22.47 18.82 7.27
N ASP A 161 -22.78 20.10 7.43
CA ASP A 161 -23.94 20.68 6.78
C ASP A 161 -23.68 20.92 5.27
N ASP A 162 -24.73 21.23 4.52
CA ASP A 162 -24.62 21.42 3.08
C ASP A 162 -23.78 22.63 2.67
N GLN A 163 -23.67 23.63 3.55
CA GLN A 163 -22.89 24.83 3.32
C GLN A 163 -21.40 24.50 3.44
N LEU A 164 -20.97 23.81 4.52
CA LEU A 164 -19.61 23.37 4.73
C LEU A 164 -19.14 22.39 3.65
N LYS A 165 -20.02 21.49 3.19
CA LYS A 165 -19.70 20.61 2.06
C LYS A 165 -19.34 21.39 0.81
N SER A 166 -20.14 22.41 0.47
CA SER A 166 -19.90 23.26 -0.70
C SER A 166 -18.59 24.06 -0.58
N GLU A 167 -18.23 24.50 0.61
CA GLU A 167 -16.98 25.22 0.87
C GLU A 167 -15.76 24.30 0.71
N ILE A 168 -15.85 23.06 1.18
CA ILE A 168 -14.78 22.05 1.03
C ILE A 168 -14.59 21.64 -0.43
N GLU A 169 -15.68 21.48 -1.19
CA GLU A 169 -15.62 21.14 -2.62
C GLU A 169 -15.03 22.27 -3.47
N ALA A 170 -15.02 23.50 -2.97
CA ALA A 170 -14.49 24.66 -3.66
C ALA A 170 -12.99 24.93 -3.37
N GLN A 171 -12.39 24.23 -2.43
CA GLN A 171 -10.95 24.32 -2.06
C GLN A 171 -10.09 23.28 -2.79
#